data_5d65325bd39926ec3b5503022be01e56
#
_entry.id   5d65325bd39926ec3b5503022be01e56
#
_cell.length_a   1.000
_cell.length_b   1.000
_cell.length_c   1.000
_cell.angle_alpha   90.00
_cell.angle_beta   90.00
_cell.angle_gamma   90.00
#
_symmetry.space_group_name_H-M   'P 1'
#
loop_
_entity.id
_entity.type
_entity.pdbx_description
1 polymer ?
#
loop_
_entity_poly.entity_id
_entity_poly.type
_entity_poly.pdbx_seq_one_letter_code
_entity_poly.pdbx_strand_id
1 'polypeptide(L)'
;MAEKEVLPQEEEAAGEVRRIPRSRLKVAPCQAACPAGVDVPRYIRFIRKGQFDDALAVNHERIPLPDVCGHACFNPCEKKCAMNQFGEPIAIRMLKRTAVEMSEERRWRKRKKAAAPTGKKVAVVGAGPAGLTAAYYLASLGHGVTLFDENPEAGGTMRYGIPRYRLPEEALANNLQKILEGVDFKGGASLGKDLTIEELRKDHDAVLVSVGTTESRKLDLEGTERKGVLWGLEFLQAIARGEKPKIAEKVVVIGGGNVAVDVALSARRLGAERVDMVCLECRGEMPAHEWEIARAEEEGVNIHDSWGPVKILGGKGVEGIELKKCTAVFDGKGNFCPCFEEENRTVIGAGQVIIAVGQAPDPAVSKAVKADVDTPATDHEGVFAAGDFVTGPSSIIQAIAAGRAAASAIDRFLGGAGEIGEELAQPEDEVEIPETRSIKRRRQPVAILPPKERVKSFTAMELGYGPEQAFLEASRCLVCDARMFEVTVHTANCKACGYCNEVCKMGVFAQSEEFNKRGVKPLYAASPEKCVGCLMCFYACPDFAIEVREVTDGGEE
;
A
#
# COMPACT_ATOMS: atom_id res chain seq x y z
N MET A 1 -4.59 -10.90 37.67
CA MET A 1 -3.26 -10.28 37.76
C MET A 1 -2.36 -11.18 36.95
N ALA A 2 -2.14 -10.84 35.68
CA ALA A 2 -1.23 -11.57 34.80
C ALA A 2 0.18 -11.02 35.07
N GLU A 3 1.09 -11.90 35.43
CA GLU A 3 2.50 -11.60 35.60
C GLU A 3 3.06 -11.10 34.28
N LYS A 4 3.75 -9.95 34.33
CA LYS A 4 4.53 -9.41 33.22
C LYS A 4 5.67 -10.37 32.92
N GLU A 5 5.56 -11.16 31.85
CA GLU A 5 6.71 -11.87 31.30
C GLU A 5 7.73 -10.82 30.83
N VAL A 6 8.86 -10.81 31.51
CA VAL A 6 10.04 -10.02 31.16
C VAL A 6 10.63 -10.62 29.88
N LEU A 7 10.75 -9.82 28.83
CA LEU A 7 11.42 -10.22 27.60
C LEU A 7 12.83 -10.78 27.90
N PRO A 8 13.28 -11.88 27.26
CA PRO A 8 14.60 -12.41 27.48
C PRO A 8 15.66 -11.37 27.10
N GLN A 9 16.44 -10.95 28.08
CA GLN A 9 17.66 -10.19 27.87
C GLN A 9 18.70 -11.19 27.34
N GLU A 10 18.98 -11.19 26.02
CA GLU A 10 20.23 -11.76 25.54
C GLU A 10 21.34 -10.88 26.14
N GLU A 11 22.24 -11.47 26.94
CA GLU A 11 23.53 -10.89 27.31
C GLU A 11 24.36 -10.73 26.01
N GLU A 12 24.11 -9.66 25.26
CA GLU A 12 25.06 -9.19 24.25
C GLU A 12 26.26 -8.63 25.02
N ALA A 13 27.45 -9.17 24.76
CA ALA A 13 28.70 -8.60 25.23
C ALA A 13 28.65 -7.07 24.94
N ALA A 14 28.83 -6.26 25.99
CA ALA A 14 28.74 -4.83 25.92
C ALA A 14 29.89 -4.23 25.08
N GLY A 15 29.71 -4.23 23.76
CA GLY A 15 30.48 -3.41 22.83
C GLY A 15 30.01 -1.95 22.97
N GLU A 16 30.90 -0.99 22.68
CA GLU A 16 30.54 0.43 22.66
C GLU A 16 29.37 0.67 21.70
N VAL A 17 28.22 1.07 22.25
CA VAL A 17 27.03 1.40 21.46
C VAL A 17 27.28 2.75 20.78
N ARG A 18 27.45 2.74 19.46
CA ARG A 18 27.63 3.95 18.68
C ARG A 18 26.32 4.74 18.63
N ARG A 19 26.39 6.05 18.88
CA ARG A 19 25.26 6.99 18.84
C ARG A 19 25.46 8.03 17.76
N ILE A 20 24.41 8.34 17.02
CA ILE A 20 24.41 9.37 15.98
C ILE A 20 23.33 10.41 16.29
N PRO A 21 23.66 11.72 16.26
CA PRO A 21 22.67 12.78 16.40
C PRO A 21 21.58 12.70 15.33
N ARG A 22 20.33 12.98 15.68
CA ARG A 22 19.18 12.99 14.74
C ARG A 22 19.42 13.89 13.52
N SER A 23 20.13 14.99 13.68
CA SER A 23 20.47 15.93 12.59
C SER A 23 21.31 15.30 11.47
N ARG A 24 21.95 14.15 11.71
CA ARG A 24 22.75 13.41 10.73
C ARG A 24 22.01 12.24 10.08
N LEU A 25 20.75 12.00 10.46
CA LEU A 25 19.97 10.93 9.84
C LEU A 25 19.64 11.27 8.39
N LYS A 26 19.68 10.26 7.54
CA LYS A 26 19.22 10.33 6.16
C LYS A 26 17.86 9.64 5.99
N VAL A 27 17.19 9.91 4.87
CA VAL A 27 15.95 9.21 4.53
C VAL A 27 16.27 7.76 4.15
N ALA A 28 15.74 6.80 4.91
CA ALA A 28 15.92 5.39 4.62
C ALA A 28 15.16 4.96 3.35
N PRO A 29 15.63 3.93 2.61
CA PRO A 29 14.94 3.44 1.40
C PRO A 29 13.48 3.03 1.63
N CYS A 30 13.16 2.45 2.79
CA CYS A 30 11.80 2.08 3.16
C CYS A 30 10.91 3.31 3.42
N GLN A 31 11.45 4.38 3.99
CA GLN A 31 10.76 5.66 4.19
C GLN A 31 10.52 6.36 2.86
N ALA A 32 11.54 6.45 2.00
CA ALA A 32 11.44 7.04 0.68
C ALA A 32 10.43 6.32 -0.24
N ALA A 33 10.29 5.00 -0.07
CA ALA A 33 9.34 4.20 -0.82
C ALA A 33 7.88 4.32 -0.31
N CYS A 34 7.68 4.87 0.89
CA CYS A 34 6.35 5.06 1.43
C CYS A 34 5.73 6.35 0.84
N PRO A 35 4.59 6.29 0.10
CA PRO A 35 3.95 7.49 -0.44
C PRO A 35 3.64 8.56 0.62
N ALA A 36 3.29 8.13 1.85
CA ALA A 36 3.03 9.03 2.97
C ALA A 36 4.30 9.44 3.73
N GLY A 37 5.48 8.91 3.39
CA GLY A 37 6.76 9.25 4.03
C GLY A 37 6.88 8.85 5.50
N VAL A 38 6.25 7.73 5.91
CA VAL A 38 6.31 7.25 7.31
C VAL A 38 7.75 6.92 7.69
N ASP A 39 8.20 7.42 8.84
CA ASP A 39 9.53 7.16 9.38
C ASP A 39 9.62 5.72 9.93
N VAL A 40 9.86 4.79 9.00
CA VAL A 40 9.90 3.35 9.28
C VAL A 40 11.01 2.98 10.25
N PRO A 41 12.27 3.43 10.10
CA PRO A 41 13.33 3.08 11.04
C PRO A 41 13.02 3.54 12.46
N ARG A 42 12.45 4.73 12.63
CA ARG A 42 12.13 5.31 13.94
C ARG A 42 11.10 4.47 14.70
N TYR A 43 9.98 4.11 14.08
CA TYR A 43 9.02 3.29 14.81
C TYR A 43 9.51 1.84 15.06
N ILE A 44 10.37 1.29 14.20
CA ILE A 44 11.01 -0.01 14.44
C ILE A 44 11.96 0.07 15.63
N ARG A 45 12.72 1.17 15.80
CA ARG A 45 13.56 1.38 16.99
C ARG A 45 12.73 1.41 18.28
N PHE A 46 11.57 2.07 18.27
CA PHE A 46 10.65 2.06 19.43
C PHE A 46 10.12 0.66 19.73
N ILE A 47 9.77 -0.14 18.72
CA ILE A 47 9.36 -1.55 18.92
C ILE A 47 10.48 -2.36 19.57
N ARG A 48 11.74 -2.19 19.15
CA ARG A 48 12.91 -2.85 19.77
C ARG A 48 13.09 -2.50 21.25
N LYS A 49 12.63 -1.31 21.65
CA LYS A 49 12.65 -0.85 23.05
C LYS A 49 11.38 -1.24 23.83
N GLY A 50 10.43 -1.95 23.22
CA GLY A 50 9.12 -2.26 23.80
C GLY A 50 8.20 -1.05 23.94
N GLN A 51 8.51 0.07 23.28
CA GLN A 51 7.79 1.34 23.35
C GLN A 51 6.73 1.41 22.23
N PHE A 52 5.69 0.57 22.33
CA PHE A 52 4.68 0.44 21.29
C PHE A 52 3.84 1.71 21.11
N ASP A 53 3.58 2.47 22.17
CA ASP A 53 2.85 3.74 22.09
C ASP A 53 3.60 4.78 21.26
N ASP A 54 4.91 4.90 21.44
CA ASP A 54 5.75 5.81 20.64
C ASP A 54 5.88 5.30 19.21
N ALA A 55 5.98 3.98 19.00
CA ALA A 55 5.98 3.39 17.66
C ALA A 55 4.67 3.70 16.91
N LEU A 56 3.52 3.65 17.59
CA LEU A 56 2.24 4.04 17.03
C LEU A 56 2.18 5.55 16.76
N ALA A 57 2.67 6.37 17.67
CA ALA A 57 2.73 7.83 17.53
C ALA A 57 3.50 8.25 16.27
N VAL A 58 4.69 7.66 16.00
CA VAL A 58 5.44 7.89 14.75
C VAL A 58 4.61 7.59 13.50
N ASN A 59 3.80 6.53 13.52
CA ASN A 59 2.91 6.23 12.40
C ASN A 59 1.85 7.33 12.24
N HIS A 60 1.24 7.80 13.34
CA HIS A 60 0.22 8.86 13.32
C HIS A 60 0.75 10.22 12.86
N GLU A 61 2.03 10.50 13.01
CA GLU A 61 2.65 11.73 12.48
C GLU A 61 2.47 11.87 10.95
N ARG A 62 2.20 10.77 10.24
CA ARG A 62 2.11 10.73 8.78
C ARG A 62 0.82 10.14 8.24
N ILE A 63 0.18 9.23 8.96
CA ILE A 63 -1.01 8.52 8.51
C ILE A 63 -2.09 8.48 9.61
N PRO A 64 -3.30 8.96 9.35
CA PRO A 64 -4.39 8.90 10.33
C PRO A 64 -5.07 7.53 10.41
N LEU A 65 -4.68 6.58 9.54
CA LEU A 65 -5.27 5.24 9.38
C LEU A 65 -4.23 4.11 9.62
N PRO A 66 -3.47 4.09 10.76
CA PRO A 66 -2.42 3.11 10.98
C PRO A 66 -2.97 1.67 11.17
N ASP A 67 -4.13 1.46 11.80
CA ASP A 67 -4.77 0.15 11.92
C ASP A 67 -5.06 -0.44 10.54
N VAL A 68 -5.74 0.34 9.69
CA VAL A 68 -6.06 -0.05 8.31
C VAL A 68 -4.78 -0.39 7.54
N CYS A 69 -3.74 0.46 7.65
CA CYS A 69 -2.47 0.22 6.98
C CYS A 69 -1.72 -0.99 7.55
N GLY A 70 -1.90 -1.33 8.81
CA GLY A 70 -1.36 -2.54 9.43
C GLY A 70 -1.94 -3.83 8.83
N HIS A 71 -3.21 -3.79 8.42
CA HIS A 71 -3.92 -4.94 7.85
C HIS A 71 -3.85 -5.01 6.32
N ALA A 72 -4.09 -3.91 5.60
CA ALA A 72 -4.38 -3.92 4.17
C ALA A 72 -3.40 -3.12 3.28
N CYS A 73 -2.30 -2.58 3.81
CA CYS A 73 -1.30 -1.90 2.99
C CYS A 73 -0.51 -2.88 2.12
N PHE A 74 -0.24 -2.50 0.86
CA PHE A 74 0.61 -3.25 -0.08
C PHE A 74 2.11 -3.14 0.19
N ASN A 75 2.49 -2.51 1.27
CA ASN A 75 3.84 -2.43 1.83
C ASN A 75 4.97 -2.16 0.79
N PRO A 76 4.89 -1.06 -0.01
CA PRO A 76 5.95 -0.72 -0.97
C PRO A 76 7.31 -0.52 -0.28
N CYS A 77 7.30 -0.14 1.00
CA CYS A 77 8.48 -0.05 1.85
C CYS A 77 9.23 -1.37 2.01
N GLU A 78 8.53 -2.53 2.04
CA GLU A 78 9.17 -3.85 2.10
C GLU A 78 9.88 -4.19 0.79
N LYS A 79 9.31 -3.81 -0.36
CA LYS A 79 9.94 -4.01 -1.67
C LYS A 79 11.29 -3.27 -1.81
N LYS A 80 11.45 -2.12 -1.12
CA LYS A 80 12.67 -1.30 -1.12
C LYS A 80 13.50 -1.45 0.16
N CYS A 81 13.14 -2.37 1.04
CA CYS A 81 13.90 -2.65 2.25
C CYS A 81 15.31 -3.17 1.91
N ALA A 82 16.34 -2.58 2.54
CA ALA A 82 17.73 -2.98 2.31
C ALA A 82 18.00 -4.46 2.68
N MET A 83 17.21 -5.05 3.57
CA MET A 83 17.31 -6.48 3.91
C MET A 83 17.04 -7.41 2.71
N ASN A 84 16.42 -6.93 1.63
CA ASN A 84 16.30 -7.70 0.38
C ASN A 84 17.67 -8.07 -0.25
N GLN A 85 18.75 -7.38 0.12
CA GLN A 85 20.12 -7.74 -0.30
C GLN A 85 20.62 -9.00 0.40
N PHE A 86 20.06 -9.33 1.56
CA PHE A 86 20.48 -10.44 2.41
C PHE A 86 19.44 -11.58 2.47
N GLY A 87 18.34 -11.47 1.71
CA GLY A 87 17.26 -12.45 1.66
C GLY A 87 15.90 -11.79 1.73
N GLU A 88 15.19 -11.90 2.86
CA GLU A 88 13.84 -11.38 3.01
C GLU A 88 13.81 -10.00 3.67
N PRO A 89 12.93 -9.09 3.21
CA PRO A 89 12.75 -7.77 3.81
C PRO A 89 12.24 -7.87 5.25
N ILE A 90 12.37 -6.78 6.00
CA ILE A 90 11.68 -6.63 7.29
C ILE A 90 10.17 -6.68 7.06
N ALA A 91 9.43 -7.37 7.93
CA ALA A 91 7.97 -7.41 7.92
C ALA A 91 7.37 -6.09 8.44
N ILE A 92 7.61 -5.00 7.68
CA ILE A 92 7.32 -3.62 8.08
C ILE A 92 5.83 -3.41 8.35
N ARG A 93 4.96 -3.96 7.49
CA ARG A 93 3.51 -3.89 7.66
C ARG A 93 3.07 -4.57 8.96
N MET A 94 3.65 -5.74 9.24
CA MET A 94 3.29 -6.50 10.43
C MET A 94 3.78 -5.81 11.71
N LEU A 95 4.97 -5.23 11.70
CA LEU A 95 5.47 -4.43 12.83
C LEU A 95 4.59 -3.18 13.07
N LYS A 96 4.08 -2.54 12.02
CA LYS A 96 3.10 -1.46 12.15
C LYS A 96 1.82 -1.94 12.83
N ARG A 97 1.27 -3.08 12.39
CA ARG A 97 0.10 -3.69 13.00
C ARG A 97 0.34 -4.00 14.48
N THR A 98 1.50 -4.58 14.80
CA THR A 98 1.86 -4.87 16.19
C THR A 98 1.97 -3.61 17.03
N ALA A 99 2.52 -2.50 16.49
CA ALA A 99 2.56 -1.22 17.22
C ALA A 99 1.16 -0.74 17.61
N VAL A 100 0.16 -0.95 16.74
CA VAL A 100 -1.23 -0.62 17.03
C VAL A 100 -1.84 -1.57 18.07
N GLU A 101 -1.71 -2.88 17.86
CA GLU A 101 -2.34 -3.91 18.70
C GLU A 101 -1.76 -3.93 20.13
N MET A 102 -0.46 -3.61 20.30
CA MET A 102 0.23 -3.62 21.59
C MET A 102 0.26 -2.26 22.30
N SER A 103 -0.24 -1.20 21.67
CA SER A 103 -0.34 0.12 22.30
C SER A 103 -1.39 0.12 23.40
N GLU A 104 -0.97 0.40 24.65
CA GLU A 104 -1.85 0.40 25.83
C GLU A 104 -2.58 1.74 26.00
N GLU A 105 -1.83 2.85 25.95
CA GLU A 105 -2.37 4.19 26.25
C GLU A 105 -2.96 4.86 25.04
N ARG A 106 -2.67 4.38 23.83
CA ARG A 106 -3.02 5.06 22.59
C ARG A 106 -2.77 6.57 22.72
N ARG A 107 -1.52 6.95 23.07
CA ARG A 107 -1.09 8.36 23.37
C ARG A 107 -1.39 9.34 22.25
N TRP A 108 -1.50 8.88 21.04
CA TRP A 108 -1.97 9.65 19.90
C TRP A 108 -3.38 10.27 20.12
N ARG A 109 -4.15 9.78 21.11
CA ARG A 109 -5.39 10.42 21.56
C ARG A 109 -5.16 11.78 22.20
N LYS A 110 -3.96 12.03 22.72
CA LYS A 110 -3.56 13.34 23.22
C LYS A 110 -3.08 14.22 22.06
N ARG A 111 -3.95 14.37 21.06
CA ARG A 111 -3.73 15.25 19.93
C ARG A 111 -3.19 16.60 20.37
N LYS A 112 -2.23 17.15 19.64
CA LYS A 112 -1.96 18.58 19.65
C LYS A 112 -3.33 19.28 19.54
N LYS A 113 -3.64 20.18 20.46
CA LYS A 113 -4.90 20.91 20.46
C LYS A 113 -5.12 21.42 19.04
N ALA A 114 -6.29 21.13 18.44
CA ALA A 114 -6.60 21.64 17.10
C ALA A 114 -6.24 23.14 17.04
N ALA A 115 -5.72 23.59 15.92
CA ALA A 115 -5.42 25.01 15.75
C ALA A 115 -6.66 25.87 16.05
N ALA A 116 -6.46 27.14 16.37
CA ALA A 116 -7.58 28.05 16.57
C ALA A 116 -8.50 28.02 15.34
N PRO A 117 -9.84 28.10 15.51
CA PRO A 117 -10.76 28.09 14.39
C PRO A 117 -10.42 29.19 13.38
N THR A 118 -10.26 28.82 12.12
CA THR A 118 -9.94 29.73 11.02
C THR A 118 -11.17 30.49 10.51
N GLY A 119 -12.37 30.03 10.88
CA GLY A 119 -13.63 30.51 10.32
C GLY A 119 -13.93 30.02 8.90
N LYS A 120 -13.00 29.29 8.28
CA LYS A 120 -13.14 28.73 6.93
C LYS A 120 -13.86 27.39 6.96
N LYS A 121 -14.69 27.14 5.94
CA LYS A 121 -15.49 25.92 5.78
C LYS A 121 -15.04 25.15 4.53
N VAL A 122 -14.82 23.86 4.69
CA VAL A 122 -14.41 22.97 3.59
C VAL A 122 -15.40 21.82 3.46
N ALA A 123 -15.91 21.61 2.24
CA ALA A 123 -16.65 20.41 1.89
C ALA A 123 -15.69 19.34 1.38
N VAL A 124 -15.73 18.15 1.95
CA VAL A 124 -15.03 16.97 1.43
C VAL A 124 -16.05 15.97 0.95
N VAL A 125 -15.99 15.58 -0.33
CA VAL A 125 -16.93 14.64 -0.93
C VAL A 125 -16.24 13.31 -1.22
N GLY A 126 -16.69 12.26 -0.54
CA GLY A 126 -16.12 10.93 -0.50
C GLY A 126 -15.36 10.66 0.80
N ALA A 127 -15.90 9.78 1.64
CA ALA A 127 -15.34 9.37 2.92
C ALA A 127 -14.47 8.11 2.80
N GLY A 128 -13.76 7.94 1.67
CA GLY A 128 -12.71 6.96 1.47
C GLY A 128 -11.38 7.40 2.12
N PRO A 129 -10.27 6.64 1.93
CA PRO A 129 -9.00 6.92 2.60
C PRO A 129 -8.44 8.33 2.28
N ALA A 130 -8.62 8.84 1.06
CA ALA A 130 -8.18 10.19 0.69
C ALA A 130 -9.00 11.28 1.40
N GLY A 131 -10.34 11.21 1.33
CA GLY A 131 -11.22 12.20 1.95
C GLY A 131 -11.14 12.19 3.46
N LEU A 132 -11.10 11.01 4.09
CA LEU A 132 -10.91 10.87 5.55
C LEU A 132 -9.58 11.48 5.99
N THR A 133 -8.51 11.26 5.24
CA THR A 133 -7.20 11.85 5.55
C THR A 133 -7.23 13.37 5.42
N ALA A 134 -7.84 13.90 4.36
CA ALA A 134 -7.97 15.33 4.15
C ALA A 134 -8.83 15.97 5.25
N ALA A 135 -9.98 15.37 5.58
CA ALA A 135 -10.86 15.84 6.65
C ALA A 135 -10.14 15.90 8.00
N TYR A 136 -9.35 14.86 8.33
CA TYR A 136 -8.55 14.81 9.53
C TYR A 136 -7.57 16.00 9.63
N TYR A 137 -6.78 16.25 8.57
CA TYR A 137 -5.77 17.30 8.60
C TYR A 137 -6.38 18.70 8.53
N LEU A 138 -7.42 18.91 7.72
CA LEU A 138 -8.12 20.18 7.65
C LEU A 138 -8.77 20.56 8.98
N ALA A 139 -9.43 19.60 9.65
CA ALA A 139 -9.96 19.82 11.01
C ALA A 139 -8.84 20.10 12.02
N SER A 140 -7.67 19.46 11.88
CA SER A 140 -6.50 19.72 12.73
C SER A 140 -5.92 21.12 12.53
N LEU A 141 -6.00 21.66 11.32
CA LEU A 141 -5.61 23.03 10.96
C LEU A 141 -6.64 24.09 11.37
N GLY A 142 -7.78 23.70 11.96
CA GLY A 142 -8.79 24.60 12.50
C GLY A 142 -9.89 24.96 11.52
N HIS A 143 -9.98 24.32 10.36
CA HIS A 143 -11.09 24.51 9.42
C HIS A 143 -12.35 23.76 9.86
N GLY A 144 -13.52 24.33 9.60
CA GLY A 144 -14.80 23.62 9.69
C GLY A 144 -14.94 22.65 8.53
N VAL A 145 -15.05 21.34 8.80
CA VAL A 145 -15.11 20.31 7.75
C VAL A 145 -16.45 19.63 7.76
N THR A 146 -17.13 19.64 6.59
CA THR A 146 -18.29 18.78 6.31
C THR A 146 -17.86 17.68 5.34
N LEU A 147 -17.98 16.42 5.76
CA LEU A 147 -17.61 15.24 5.00
C LEU A 147 -18.84 14.51 4.48
N PHE A 148 -19.02 14.46 3.17
CA PHE A 148 -20.13 13.79 2.50
C PHE A 148 -19.72 12.44 1.94
N ASP A 149 -20.63 11.46 1.94
CA ASP A 149 -20.45 10.18 1.24
C ASP A 149 -21.78 9.66 0.72
N GLU A 150 -21.77 8.98 -0.42
CA GLU A 150 -22.96 8.33 -0.99
C GLU A 150 -23.48 7.18 -0.12
N ASN A 151 -22.59 6.52 0.63
CA ASN A 151 -22.95 5.46 1.56
C ASN A 151 -23.33 6.04 2.94
N PRO A 152 -24.17 5.33 3.72
CA PRO A 152 -24.59 5.79 5.03
C PRO A 152 -23.47 5.85 6.06
N GLU A 153 -22.39 5.08 5.86
CA GLU A 153 -21.25 5.03 6.76
C GLU A 153 -19.93 5.35 6.05
N ALA A 154 -19.04 6.04 6.75
CA ALA A 154 -17.71 6.37 6.25
C ALA A 154 -16.82 5.13 6.09
N GLY A 155 -15.84 5.20 5.21
CA GLY A 155 -14.83 4.17 4.99
C GLY A 155 -14.53 3.90 3.50
N GLY A 156 -15.44 4.27 2.59
CA GLY A 156 -15.27 4.05 1.15
C GLY A 156 -14.88 2.60 0.84
N THR A 157 -13.93 2.39 -0.07
CA THR A 157 -13.46 1.04 -0.46
C THR A 157 -12.92 0.22 0.73
N MET A 158 -12.40 0.85 1.78
CA MET A 158 -11.96 0.13 2.98
C MET A 158 -13.11 -0.61 3.69
N ARG A 159 -14.31 -0.04 3.66
CA ARG A 159 -15.53 -0.65 4.22
C ARG A 159 -16.25 -1.52 3.19
N TYR A 160 -16.41 -1.02 1.97
CA TYR A 160 -17.33 -1.59 0.98
C TYR A 160 -16.65 -2.40 -0.12
N GLY A 161 -15.32 -2.39 -0.21
CA GLY A 161 -14.58 -3.10 -1.26
C GLY A 161 -13.61 -4.16 -0.71
N ILE A 162 -12.95 -3.89 0.41
CA ILE A 162 -11.98 -4.82 1.00
C ILE A 162 -12.68 -5.82 1.91
N PRO A 163 -12.55 -7.14 1.65
CA PRO A 163 -13.19 -8.15 2.48
C PRO A 163 -12.71 -8.15 3.94
N ARG A 164 -13.60 -8.49 4.87
CA ARG A 164 -13.33 -8.50 6.32
C ARG A 164 -12.22 -9.44 6.75
N TYR A 165 -11.96 -10.51 6.01
CA TYR A 165 -10.83 -11.40 6.29
C TYR A 165 -9.46 -10.75 6.05
N ARG A 166 -9.39 -9.64 5.28
CA ARG A 166 -8.19 -8.80 5.09
C ARG A 166 -8.19 -7.57 5.99
N LEU A 167 -9.33 -6.90 6.11
CA LEU A 167 -9.49 -5.69 6.91
C LEU A 167 -10.67 -5.89 7.88
N PRO A 168 -10.39 -6.30 9.13
CA PRO A 168 -11.42 -6.44 10.15
C PRO A 168 -12.18 -5.13 10.40
N GLU A 169 -13.48 -5.24 10.70
CA GLU A 169 -14.32 -4.07 11.00
C GLU A 169 -13.76 -3.23 12.15
N GLU A 170 -13.27 -3.90 13.20
CA GLU A 170 -12.71 -3.23 14.37
C GLU A 170 -11.52 -2.34 14.02
N ALA A 171 -10.61 -2.81 13.15
CA ALA A 171 -9.46 -2.04 12.71
C ALA A 171 -9.88 -0.75 11.97
N LEU A 172 -10.94 -0.83 11.15
CA LEU A 172 -11.50 0.34 10.49
C LEU A 172 -12.20 1.27 11.47
N ALA A 173 -13.08 0.73 12.34
CA ALA A 173 -13.86 1.49 13.31
C ALA A 173 -12.98 2.29 14.27
N ASN A 174 -11.88 1.69 14.77
CA ASN A 174 -10.90 2.34 15.64
C ASN A 174 -10.32 3.62 15.02
N ASN A 175 -10.00 3.58 13.73
CA ASN A 175 -9.48 4.76 13.03
C ASN A 175 -10.59 5.79 12.74
N LEU A 176 -11.76 5.34 12.27
CA LEU A 176 -12.87 6.23 11.93
C LEU A 176 -13.36 7.04 13.14
N GLN A 177 -13.51 6.42 14.30
CA GLN A 177 -13.91 7.09 15.53
C GLN A 177 -13.07 8.34 15.80
N LYS A 178 -11.77 8.29 15.50
CA LYS A 178 -10.84 9.39 15.74
C LYS A 178 -10.85 10.45 14.66
N ILE A 179 -10.94 10.03 13.41
CA ILE A 179 -10.93 10.93 12.27
C ILE A 179 -12.20 11.79 12.27
N LEU A 180 -13.33 11.19 12.65
CA LEU A 180 -14.62 11.86 12.66
C LEU A 180 -14.84 12.76 13.91
N GLU A 181 -13.94 12.72 14.90
CA GLU A 181 -13.99 13.69 15.99
C GLU A 181 -13.78 15.13 15.45
N GLY A 182 -14.81 15.95 15.53
CA GLY A 182 -14.79 17.35 15.03
C GLY A 182 -15.01 17.52 13.53
N VAL A 183 -15.46 16.47 12.84
CA VAL A 183 -15.89 16.48 11.43
C VAL A 183 -17.40 16.26 11.37
N ASP A 184 -18.12 17.13 10.63
CA ASP A 184 -19.55 16.96 10.39
C ASP A 184 -19.76 15.95 9.25
N PHE A 185 -20.05 14.68 9.60
CA PHE A 185 -20.24 13.60 8.61
C PHE A 185 -21.69 13.52 8.15
N LYS A 186 -21.91 13.52 6.84
CA LYS A 186 -23.21 13.40 6.15
C LYS A 186 -23.19 12.23 5.18
N GLY A 187 -23.62 11.05 5.62
CA GLY A 187 -23.80 9.88 4.78
C GLY A 187 -25.10 9.91 3.97
N GLY A 188 -25.13 9.15 2.87
CA GLY A 188 -26.28 9.04 1.98
C GLY A 188 -26.44 10.22 1.01
N ALA A 189 -25.36 10.98 0.75
CA ALA A 189 -25.36 12.14 -0.15
C ALA A 189 -24.37 11.95 -1.30
N SER A 190 -24.88 11.75 -2.51
CA SER A 190 -24.10 11.46 -3.73
C SER A 190 -23.89 12.70 -4.57
N LEU A 191 -22.64 12.96 -4.97
CA LEU A 191 -22.30 14.03 -5.91
C LEU A 191 -22.84 13.70 -7.30
N GLY A 192 -23.51 14.69 -7.91
CA GLY A 192 -24.17 14.53 -9.21
C GLY A 192 -25.63 14.03 -9.13
N LYS A 193 -26.09 13.62 -7.93
CA LYS A 193 -27.50 13.25 -7.68
C LYS A 193 -28.13 14.15 -6.62
N ASP A 194 -27.57 14.11 -5.40
CA ASP A 194 -28.10 14.82 -4.23
C ASP A 194 -27.37 16.14 -3.99
N LEU A 195 -26.15 16.27 -4.49
CA LEU A 195 -25.26 17.41 -4.34
C LEU A 195 -24.67 17.83 -5.69
N THR A 196 -24.49 19.13 -5.88
CA THR A 196 -23.75 19.70 -7.00
C THR A 196 -22.53 20.49 -6.53
N ILE A 197 -21.53 20.65 -7.38
CA ILE A 197 -20.32 21.46 -7.08
C ILE A 197 -20.74 22.92 -6.81
N GLU A 198 -21.69 23.43 -7.56
CA GLU A 198 -22.19 24.81 -7.43
C GLU A 198 -22.87 25.06 -6.08
N GLU A 199 -23.64 24.12 -5.57
CA GLU A 199 -24.27 24.20 -4.25
C GLU A 199 -23.22 24.15 -3.15
N LEU A 200 -22.27 23.20 -3.24
CA LEU A 200 -21.19 23.06 -2.26
C LEU A 200 -20.32 24.32 -2.16
N ARG A 201 -20.02 24.97 -3.31
CA ARG A 201 -19.24 26.23 -3.37
C ARG A 201 -19.98 27.45 -2.81
N LYS A 202 -21.31 27.43 -2.70
CA LYS A 202 -22.07 28.52 -2.06
C LYS A 202 -21.92 28.50 -0.55
N ASP A 203 -21.85 27.31 0.03
CA ASP A 203 -21.86 27.11 1.49
C ASP A 203 -20.47 26.89 2.09
N HIS A 204 -19.44 26.66 1.25
CA HIS A 204 -18.07 26.34 1.66
C HIS A 204 -17.04 27.18 0.90
N ASP A 205 -15.94 27.53 1.57
CA ASP A 205 -14.82 28.28 0.99
C ASP A 205 -13.96 27.43 0.05
N ALA A 206 -13.95 26.11 0.22
CA ALA A 206 -13.28 25.16 -0.68
C ALA A 206 -14.02 23.82 -0.71
N VAL A 207 -13.84 23.08 -1.82
CA VAL A 207 -14.43 21.75 -2.03
C VAL A 207 -13.32 20.75 -2.41
N LEU A 208 -13.31 19.57 -1.80
CA LEU A 208 -12.47 18.46 -2.20
C LEU A 208 -13.33 17.32 -2.77
N VAL A 209 -13.07 16.90 -3.99
CA VAL A 209 -13.67 15.72 -4.63
C VAL A 209 -12.74 14.52 -4.47
N SER A 210 -13.15 13.52 -3.70
CA SER A 210 -12.39 12.30 -3.39
C SER A 210 -13.27 11.04 -3.43
N VAL A 211 -14.19 11.01 -4.38
CA VAL A 211 -15.22 9.96 -4.54
C VAL A 211 -14.66 8.60 -4.95
N GLY A 212 -13.40 8.53 -5.39
CA GLY A 212 -12.75 7.30 -5.79
C GLY A 212 -13.26 6.71 -7.10
N THR A 213 -13.17 5.39 -7.23
CA THR A 213 -13.65 4.60 -8.38
C THR A 213 -14.76 3.66 -7.90
N THR A 214 -16.01 4.08 -8.08
CA THR A 214 -17.19 3.45 -7.47
C THR A 214 -17.90 2.46 -8.38
N GLU A 215 -17.50 2.38 -9.65
CA GLU A 215 -18.12 1.51 -10.64
C GLU A 215 -17.16 0.44 -11.16
N SER A 216 -17.66 -0.78 -11.39
CA SER A 216 -16.93 -1.79 -12.15
C SER A 216 -16.79 -1.35 -13.60
N ARG A 217 -15.57 -1.47 -14.15
CA ARG A 217 -15.34 -1.28 -15.58
C ARG A 217 -16.14 -2.32 -16.36
N LYS A 218 -17.03 -1.86 -17.22
CA LYS A 218 -17.86 -2.75 -18.02
C LYS A 218 -17.02 -3.40 -19.14
N LEU A 219 -17.20 -4.69 -19.31
CA LEU A 219 -16.58 -5.47 -20.38
C LEU A 219 -17.64 -5.71 -21.47
N ASP A 220 -17.35 -5.30 -22.70
CA ASP A 220 -18.18 -5.62 -23.86
C ASP A 220 -17.91 -7.07 -24.27
N LEU A 221 -18.76 -7.97 -23.77
CA LEU A 221 -18.65 -9.41 -23.95
C LEU A 221 -20.04 -10.00 -24.14
N GLU A 222 -20.22 -10.81 -25.18
CA GLU A 222 -21.48 -11.50 -25.45
C GLU A 222 -21.92 -12.33 -24.23
N GLY A 223 -23.15 -12.13 -23.77
CA GLY A 223 -23.75 -12.86 -22.67
C GLY A 223 -23.60 -12.23 -21.29
N THR A 224 -23.09 -11.00 -21.19
CA THR A 224 -23.01 -10.27 -19.90
C THR A 224 -24.38 -9.93 -19.32
N GLU A 225 -25.44 -9.96 -20.13
CA GLU A 225 -26.84 -9.74 -19.73
C GLU A 225 -27.50 -10.98 -19.11
N ARG A 226 -26.85 -12.15 -19.13
CA ARG A 226 -27.40 -13.41 -18.63
C ARG A 226 -27.53 -13.42 -17.11
N LYS A 227 -28.59 -14.08 -16.64
CA LYS A 227 -28.76 -14.32 -15.20
C LYS A 227 -27.59 -15.17 -14.68
N GLY A 228 -26.90 -14.71 -13.65
CA GLY A 228 -25.72 -15.37 -13.08
C GLY A 228 -24.42 -14.65 -13.45
N VAL A 229 -24.47 -13.58 -14.27
CA VAL A 229 -23.35 -12.66 -14.42
C VAL A 229 -23.41 -11.60 -13.34
N LEU A 230 -22.29 -11.38 -12.65
CA LEU A 230 -22.11 -10.36 -11.63
C LEU A 230 -20.88 -9.50 -11.94
N TRP A 231 -20.86 -8.29 -11.38
CA TRP A 231 -19.69 -7.42 -11.42
C TRP A 231 -18.95 -7.47 -10.09
N GLY A 232 -17.63 -7.51 -10.13
CA GLY A 232 -16.80 -7.82 -8.98
C GLY A 232 -16.92 -6.81 -7.83
N LEU A 233 -16.94 -5.52 -8.15
CA LEU A 233 -17.06 -4.48 -7.10
C LEU A 233 -18.44 -4.54 -6.42
N GLU A 234 -19.51 -4.61 -7.19
CA GLU A 234 -20.89 -4.71 -6.70
C GLU A 234 -21.11 -5.98 -5.87
N PHE A 235 -20.46 -7.09 -6.28
CA PHE A 235 -20.47 -8.34 -5.50
C PHE A 235 -19.81 -8.16 -4.12
N LEU A 236 -18.62 -7.54 -4.07
CA LEU A 236 -17.93 -7.27 -2.81
C LEU A 236 -18.71 -6.27 -1.94
N GLN A 237 -19.29 -5.23 -2.54
CA GLN A 237 -20.13 -4.26 -1.84
C GLN A 237 -21.36 -4.89 -1.21
N ALA A 238 -22.05 -5.79 -1.92
CA ALA A 238 -23.19 -6.52 -1.38
C ALA A 238 -22.79 -7.33 -0.13
N ILE A 239 -21.67 -8.06 -0.19
CA ILE A 239 -21.13 -8.80 0.97
C ILE A 239 -20.82 -7.84 2.12
N ALA A 240 -20.16 -6.70 1.83
CA ALA A 240 -19.78 -5.72 2.84
C ALA A 240 -20.98 -5.07 3.54
N ARG A 241 -22.11 -4.94 2.83
CA ARG A 241 -23.41 -4.48 3.39
C ARG A 241 -24.15 -5.57 4.17
N GLY A 242 -23.56 -6.75 4.34
CA GLY A 242 -24.17 -7.87 5.07
C GLY A 242 -25.16 -8.69 4.24
N GLU A 243 -25.26 -8.40 2.95
CA GLU A 243 -26.03 -9.24 2.03
C GLU A 243 -25.32 -10.59 1.84
N LYS A 244 -26.11 -11.61 1.52
CA LYS A 244 -25.60 -12.95 1.19
C LYS A 244 -25.95 -13.25 -0.27
N PRO A 245 -25.14 -12.75 -1.24
CA PRO A 245 -25.36 -13.05 -2.64
C PRO A 245 -25.42 -14.56 -2.85
N LYS A 246 -26.41 -15.01 -3.66
CA LYS A 246 -26.47 -16.42 -4.04
C LYS A 246 -25.26 -16.74 -4.89
N ILE A 247 -24.55 -17.80 -4.51
CA ILE A 247 -23.38 -18.28 -5.24
C ILE A 247 -23.68 -19.65 -5.87
N ALA A 248 -23.21 -19.87 -7.09
CA ALA A 248 -23.32 -21.15 -7.77
C ALA A 248 -22.21 -22.12 -7.28
N GLU A 249 -22.42 -23.43 -7.44
CA GLU A 249 -21.39 -24.43 -7.13
C GLU A 249 -20.09 -24.21 -7.91
N LYS A 250 -20.21 -23.79 -9.19
CA LYS A 250 -19.09 -23.51 -10.09
C LYS A 250 -19.13 -22.05 -10.50
N VAL A 251 -18.07 -21.32 -10.18
CA VAL A 251 -17.92 -19.89 -10.46
C VAL A 251 -16.67 -19.65 -11.29
N VAL A 252 -16.79 -18.81 -12.32
CA VAL A 252 -15.64 -18.26 -13.03
C VAL A 252 -15.48 -16.78 -12.67
N VAL A 253 -14.27 -16.37 -12.30
CA VAL A 253 -13.91 -14.97 -12.07
C VAL A 253 -13.01 -14.49 -13.21
N ILE A 254 -13.41 -13.43 -13.91
CA ILE A 254 -12.60 -12.83 -14.99
C ILE A 254 -11.80 -11.67 -14.42
N GLY A 255 -10.47 -11.77 -14.45
CA GLY A 255 -9.52 -10.75 -14.02
C GLY A 255 -8.30 -11.33 -13.33
N GLY A 256 -7.15 -10.62 -13.42
CA GLY A 256 -5.85 -11.03 -12.85
C GLY A 256 -5.36 -10.15 -11.71
N GLY A 257 -6.15 -9.14 -11.29
CA GLY A 257 -5.77 -8.19 -10.22
C GLY A 257 -6.22 -8.59 -8.82
N ASN A 258 -5.80 -7.82 -7.81
CA ASN A 258 -6.11 -8.09 -6.40
C ASN A 258 -7.62 -8.15 -6.11
N VAL A 259 -8.43 -7.33 -6.82
CA VAL A 259 -9.90 -7.37 -6.68
C VAL A 259 -10.46 -8.70 -7.18
N ALA A 260 -9.92 -9.26 -8.27
CA ALA A 260 -10.35 -10.56 -8.77
C ALA A 260 -10.01 -11.67 -7.77
N VAL A 261 -8.85 -11.60 -7.12
CA VAL A 261 -8.49 -12.52 -6.02
C VAL A 261 -9.46 -12.39 -4.85
N ASP A 262 -9.80 -11.16 -4.43
CA ASP A 262 -10.77 -10.94 -3.35
C ASP A 262 -12.16 -11.46 -3.69
N VAL A 263 -12.59 -11.32 -4.95
CA VAL A 263 -13.85 -11.88 -5.46
C VAL A 263 -13.81 -13.41 -5.42
N ALA A 264 -12.74 -14.03 -5.93
CA ALA A 264 -12.59 -15.49 -5.95
C ALA A 264 -12.60 -16.10 -4.55
N LEU A 265 -11.83 -15.52 -3.63
CA LEU A 265 -11.78 -15.94 -2.22
C LEU A 265 -13.12 -15.70 -1.50
N SER A 266 -13.84 -14.63 -1.82
CA SER A 266 -15.17 -14.36 -1.26
C SER A 266 -16.21 -15.36 -1.78
N ALA A 267 -16.16 -15.74 -3.07
CA ALA A 267 -17.01 -16.77 -3.65
C ALA A 267 -16.79 -18.13 -2.97
N ARG A 268 -15.52 -18.50 -2.69
CA ARG A 268 -15.20 -19.71 -1.90
C ARG A 268 -15.85 -19.67 -0.51
N ARG A 269 -15.75 -18.54 0.19
CA ARG A 269 -16.33 -18.36 1.55
C ARG A 269 -17.85 -18.36 1.56
N LEU A 270 -18.49 -17.99 0.46
CA LEU A 270 -19.94 -18.09 0.30
C LEU A 270 -20.43 -19.50 -0.10
N GLY A 271 -19.51 -20.45 -0.30
CA GLY A 271 -19.83 -21.85 -0.52
C GLY A 271 -19.69 -22.37 -1.96
N ALA A 272 -19.04 -21.62 -2.86
CA ALA A 272 -18.69 -22.16 -4.16
C ALA A 272 -17.77 -23.39 -4.01
N GLU A 273 -18.14 -24.51 -4.62
CA GLU A 273 -17.34 -25.75 -4.57
C GLU A 273 -16.10 -25.64 -5.47
N ARG A 274 -16.24 -24.98 -6.63
CA ARG A 274 -15.16 -24.73 -7.57
C ARG A 274 -15.15 -23.28 -7.98
N VAL A 275 -13.99 -22.65 -7.89
CA VAL A 275 -13.73 -21.31 -8.41
C VAL A 275 -12.55 -21.35 -9.36
N ASP A 276 -12.78 -20.92 -10.58
CA ASP A 276 -11.79 -20.78 -11.64
C ASP A 276 -11.56 -19.30 -11.90
N MET A 277 -10.33 -18.81 -11.75
CA MET A 277 -9.93 -17.43 -12.05
C MET A 277 -9.24 -17.41 -13.43
N VAL A 278 -9.68 -16.53 -14.31
CA VAL A 278 -9.20 -16.43 -15.71
C VAL A 278 -8.62 -15.04 -15.94
N CYS A 279 -7.41 -14.94 -16.47
CA CYS A 279 -6.79 -13.66 -16.81
C CYS A 279 -5.96 -13.72 -18.10
N LEU A 280 -5.80 -12.55 -18.72
CA LEU A 280 -5.04 -12.37 -19.96
C LEU A 280 -3.54 -12.58 -19.74
N GLU A 281 -3.05 -12.06 -18.61
CA GLU A 281 -1.65 -12.05 -18.24
C GLU A 281 -1.14 -13.47 -18.00
N CYS A 282 0.12 -13.74 -18.31
CA CYS A 282 0.80 -14.92 -17.82
C CYS A 282 1.11 -14.79 -16.32
N ARG A 283 1.40 -15.90 -15.65
CA ARG A 283 1.58 -15.95 -14.19
C ARG A 283 2.50 -14.86 -13.64
N GLY A 284 3.62 -14.58 -14.30
CA GLY A 284 4.60 -13.60 -13.86
C GLY A 284 4.20 -12.13 -14.12
N GLU A 285 3.17 -11.90 -14.93
CA GLU A 285 2.68 -10.57 -15.31
C GLU A 285 1.33 -10.22 -14.65
N MET A 286 0.75 -11.14 -13.87
CA MET A 286 -0.51 -10.89 -13.17
C MET A 286 -0.39 -9.65 -12.27
N PRO A 287 -1.36 -8.71 -12.34
CA PRO A 287 -1.33 -7.49 -11.50
C PRO A 287 -1.49 -7.75 -10.00
N ALA A 288 -2.09 -8.88 -9.62
CA ALA A 288 -2.23 -9.28 -8.23
C ALA A 288 -0.87 -9.61 -7.60
N HIS A 289 -0.74 -9.36 -6.31
CA HIS A 289 0.48 -9.70 -5.59
C HIS A 289 0.67 -11.21 -5.51
N GLU A 290 1.90 -11.69 -5.73
CA GLU A 290 2.23 -13.11 -5.74
C GLU A 290 1.77 -13.84 -4.46
N TRP A 291 1.90 -13.21 -3.29
CA TRP A 291 1.43 -13.78 -2.03
C TRP A 291 -0.10 -13.86 -1.93
N GLU A 292 -0.87 -13.01 -2.63
CA GLU A 292 -2.34 -13.11 -2.70
C GLU A 292 -2.76 -14.22 -3.65
N ILE A 293 -2.05 -14.35 -4.79
CA ILE A 293 -2.25 -15.43 -5.76
C ILE A 293 -1.97 -16.79 -5.09
N ALA A 294 -0.84 -16.93 -4.39
CA ALA A 294 -0.50 -18.14 -3.66
C ALA A 294 -1.57 -18.52 -2.62
N ARG A 295 -2.11 -17.54 -1.90
CA ARG A 295 -3.20 -17.77 -0.94
C ARG A 295 -4.50 -18.24 -1.61
N ALA A 296 -4.80 -17.71 -2.79
CA ALA A 296 -5.98 -18.14 -3.54
C ALA A 296 -5.85 -19.62 -3.95
N GLU A 297 -4.68 -20.03 -4.43
CA GLU A 297 -4.39 -21.43 -4.76
C GLU A 297 -4.44 -22.35 -3.53
N GLU A 298 -3.89 -21.91 -2.38
CA GLU A 298 -4.02 -22.66 -1.11
C GLU A 298 -5.48 -22.89 -0.69
N GLU A 299 -6.38 -21.97 -1.01
CA GLU A 299 -7.82 -22.08 -0.73
C GLU A 299 -8.60 -22.80 -1.84
N GLY A 300 -7.90 -23.35 -2.85
CA GLY A 300 -8.46 -24.17 -3.92
C GLY A 300 -9.09 -23.37 -5.05
N VAL A 301 -8.61 -22.15 -5.30
CA VAL A 301 -8.92 -21.41 -6.54
C VAL A 301 -8.01 -21.91 -7.66
N ASN A 302 -8.60 -22.31 -8.80
CA ASN A 302 -7.85 -22.70 -9.99
C ASN A 302 -7.54 -21.45 -10.80
N ILE A 303 -6.28 -21.21 -11.13
CA ILE A 303 -5.87 -20.04 -11.93
C ILE A 303 -5.57 -20.49 -13.36
N HIS A 304 -6.26 -19.89 -14.31
CA HIS A 304 -6.09 -20.05 -15.74
C HIS A 304 -5.49 -18.76 -16.30
N ASP A 305 -4.19 -18.66 -16.24
CA ASP A 305 -3.42 -17.54 -16.79
C ASP A 305 -3.27 -17.65 -18.31
N SER A 306 -3.04 -16.52 -18.98
CA SER A 306 -2.90 -16.42 -20.43
C SER A 306 -4.16 -16.85 -21.20
N TRP A 307 -5.35 -16.57 -20.68
CA TRP A 307 -6.64 -16.83 -21.35
C TRP A 307 -7.54 -15.60 -21.34
N GLY A 308 -8.10 -15.25 -22.49
CA GLY A 308 -9.07 -14.19 -22.64
C GLY A 308 -10.48 -14.68 -22.90
N PRO A 309 -11.52 -13.98 -22.38
CA PRO A 309 -12.91 -14.35 -22.62
C PRO A 309 -13.32 -14.08 -24.09
N VAL A 310 -14.10 -14.99 -24.68
CA VAL A 310 -14.70 -14.85 -26.01
C VAL A 310 -16.19 -14.54 -25.89
N LYS A 311 -16.91 -15.35 -25.09
CA LYS A 311 -18.33 -15.15 -24.78
C LYS A 311 -18.75 -16.00 -23.58
N ILE A 312 -19.80 -15.55 -22.90
CA ILE A 312 -20.45 -16.30 -21.84
C ILE A 312 -21.51 -17.20 -22.47
N LEU A 313 -21.46 -18.49 -22.15
CA LEU A 313 -22.32 -19.51 -22.72
C LEU A 313 -23.59 -19.71 -21.89
N GLY A 314 -24.67 -20.10 -22.58
CA GLY A 314 -25.94 -20.47 -21.98
C GLY A 314 -27.14 -19.79 -22.62
N GLY A 315 -28.33 -20.17 -22.20
CA GLY A 315 -29.59 -19.58 -22.66
C GLY A 315 -30.01 -18.39 -21.80
N LYS A 316 -30.99 -18.63 -20.89
CA LYS A 316 -31.42 -17.58 -19.91
C LYS A 316 -30.44 -17.39 -18.75
N GLY A 317 -29.62 -18.38 -18.45
CA GLY A 317 -28.62 -18.36 -17.39
C GLY A 317 -27.24 -18.75 -17.90
N VAL A 318 -26.24 -18.57 -17.06
CA VAL A 318 -24.85 -18.96 -17.34
C VAL A 318 -24.72 -20.48 -17.28
N GLU A 319 -24.08 -21.07 -18.29
CA GLU A 319 -23.71 -22.51 -18.38
C GLU A 319 -22.19 -22.69 -18.49
N GLY A 320 -21.46 -21.63 -18.82
CA GLY A 320 -20.01 -21.63 -18.95
C GLY A 320 -19.46 -20.37 -19.62
N ILE A 321 -18.18 -20.41 -19.92
CA ILE A 321 -17.48 -19.37 -20.65
C ILE A 321 -16.56 -19.99 -21.70
N GLU A 322 -16.55 -19.45 -22.90
CA GLU A 322 -15.58 -19.75 -23.94
C GLU A 322 -14.40 -18.80 -23.85
N LEU A 323 -13.20 -19.33 -23.91
CA LEU A 323 -11.94 -18.64 -23.78
C LEU A 323 -11.07 -18.89 -25.01
N LYS A 324 -10.15 -17.94 -25.29
CA LYS A 324 -9.08 -18.09 -26.28
C LYS A 324 -7.72 -17.79 -25.67
N LYS A 325 -6.68 -18.46 -26.14
CA LYS A 325 -5.31 -18.30 -25.61
C LYS A 325 -4.79 -16.93 -25.92
N CYS A 326 -4.34 -16.23 -24.87
CA CYS A 326 -3.65 -14.94 -24.95
C CYS A 326 -2.14 -15.18 -25.03
N THR A 327 -1.47 -14.57 -26.00
CA THR A 327 -0.02 -14.72 -26.21
C THR A 327 0.78 -13.52 -25.73
N ALA A 328 0.16 -12.35 -25.68
CA ALA A 328 0.73 -11.14 -25.13
C ALA A 328 -0.40 -10.19 -24.69
N VAL A 329 -0.18 -9.43 -23.60
CA VAL A 329 -1.15 -8.45 -23.10
C VAL A 329 -0.79 -7.03 -23.55
N PHE A 330 0.50 -6.75 -23.68
CA PHE A 330 1.02 -5.43 -24.02
C PHE A 330 1.80 -5.47 -25.32
N ASP A 331 1.76 -4.37 -26.08
CA ASP A 331 2.61 -4.17 -27.25
C ASP A 331 4.08 -3.89 -26.87
N GLY A 332 4.96 -3.81 -27.87
CA GLY A 332 6.39 -3.50 -27.65
C GLY A 332 6.67 -2.09 -27.06
N LYS A 333 5.63 -1.26 -26.89
CA LYS A 333 5.70 0.07 -26.25
C LYS A 333 5.06 0.08 -24.87
N GLY A 334 4.53 -1.06 -24.39
CA GLY A 334 3.87 -1.18 -23.09
C GLY A 334 2.40 -0.75 -23.08
N ASN A 335 1.77 -0.52 -24.23
CA ASN A 335 0.33 -0.22 -24.28
C ASN A 335 -0.49 -1.52 -24.23
N PHE A 336 -1.65 -1.48 -23.58
CA PHE A 336 -2.57 -2.60 -23.52
C PHE A 336 -3.10 -2.93 -24.92
N CYS A 337 -2.66 -4.06 -25.47
CA CYS A 337 -2.99 -4.54 -26.82
C CYS A 337 -2.93 -6.08 -26.84
N PRO A 338 -3.94 -6.78 -26.27
CA PRO A 338 -3.89 -8.24 -26.13
C PRO A 338 -3.92 -8.94 -27.49
N CYS A 339 -2.99 -9.88 -27.67
CA CYS A 339 -2.88 -10.74 -28.84
C CYS A 339 -3.38 -12.14 -28.51
N PHE A 340 -4.02 -12.80 -29.47
CA PHE A 340 -4.66 -14.10 -29.26
C PHE A 340 -4.36 -15.10 -30.37
N GLU A 341 -4.35 -16.37 -30.00
CA GLU A 341 -4.42 -17.51 -30.94
C GLU A 341 -5.89 -17.86 -31.18
N GLU A 342 -6.45 -17.44 -32.30
CA GLU A 342 -7.91 -17.56 -32.59
C GLU A 342 -8.43 -19.00 -32.61
N GLU A 343 -7.61 -19.97 -33.00
CA GLU A 343 -7.97 -21.40 -33.08
C GLU A 343 -7.76 -22.12 -31.72
N ASN A 344 -7.00 -21.54 -30.79
CA ASN A 344 -6.72 -22.16 -29.50
C ASN A 344 -7.76 -21.73 -28.47
N ARG A 345 -8.86 -22.49 -28.41
CA ARG A 345 -10.02 -22.18 -27.58
C ARG A 345 -10.29 -23.29 -26.58
N THR A 346 -10.89 -22.90 -25.46
CA THR A 346 -11.35 -23.81 -24.41
C THR A 346 -12.65 -23.33 -23.81
N VAL A 347 -13.36 -24.21 -23.12
CA VAL A 347 -14.60 -23.88 -22.41
C VAL A 347 -14.49 -24.31 -20.96
N ILE A 348 -14.86 -23.43 -20.06
CA ILE A 348 -15.02 -23.74 -18.63
C ILE A 348 -16.51 -23.69 -18.29
N GLY A 349 -17.05 -24.84 -17.84
CA GLY A 349 -18.44 -24.92 -17.37
C GLY A 349 -18.62 -24.23 -16.02
N ALA A 350 -19.59 -23.32 -15.92
CA ALA A 350 -19.88 -22.56 -14.71
C ALA A 350 -21.37 -22.20 -14.65
N GLY A 351 -21.93 -22.13 -13.42
CA GLY A 351 -23.27 -21.60 -13.18
C GLY A 351 -23.29 -20.10 -12.93
N GLN A 352 -22.11 -19.49 -12.79
CA GLN A 352 -21.97 -18.06 -12.51
C GLN A 352 -20.63 -17.51 -13.03
N VAL A 353 -20.65 -16.28 -13.54
CA VAL A 353 -19.46 -15.54 -13.95
C VAL A 353 -19.41 -14.21 -13.20
N ILE A 354 -18.26 -13.88 -12.59
CA ILE A 354 -18.05 -12.61 -11.90
C ILE A 354 -16.92 -11.85 -12.61
N ILE A 355 -17.23 -10.65 -13.12
CA ILE A 355 -16.30 -9.85 -13.94
C ILE A 355 -15.59 -8.83 -13.04
N ALA A 356 -14.26 -8.93 -12.93
CA ALA A 356 -13.40 -8.11 -12.06
C ALA A 356 -12.19 -7.52 -12.82
N VAL A 357 -12.46 -6.83 -13.94
CA VAL A 357 -11.45 -6.31 -14.89
C VAL A 357 -11.08 -4.85 -14.66
N GLY A 358 -11.31 -4.33 -13.47
CA GLY A 358 -10.97 -2.97 -13.06
C GLY A 358 -12.17 -2.14 -12.64
N GLN A 359 -11.87 -0.90 -12.26
CA GLN A 359 -12.83 0.06 -11.71
C GLN A 359 -12.70 1.41 -12.44
N ALA A 360 -13.74 2.22 -12.37
CA ALA A 360 -13.79 3.57 -12.93
C ALA A 360 -14.53 4.52 -11.98
N PRO A 361 -14.23 5.81 -12.02
CA PRO A 361 -15.05 6.81 -11.34
C PRO A 361 -16.39 6.95 -12.05
N ASP A 362 -17.41 7.48 -11.33
CA ASP A 362 -18.71 7.82 -11.92
C ASP A 362 -18.51 8.79 -13.10
N PRO A 363 -19.02 8.45 -14.30
CA PRO A 363 -18.91 9.30 -15.49
C PRO A 363 -19.54 10.68 -15.33
N ALA A 364 -20.60 10.82 -14.52
CA ALA A 364 -21.26 12.10 -14.28
C ALA A 364 -20.34 13.06 -13.50
N VAL A 365 -19.67 12.54 -12.46
CA VAL A 365 -18.70 13.31 -11.67
C VAL A 365 -17.47 13.66 -12.51
N SER A 366 -16.94 12.71 -13.30
CA SER A 366 -15.78 12.94 -14.17
C SER A 366 -16.02 13.95 -15.29
N LYS A 367 -17.29 14.14 -15.70
CA LYS A 367 -17.70 15.21 -16.64
C LYS A 367 -17.81 16.56 -15.95
N ALA A 368 -18.24 16.58 -14.68
CA ALA A 368 -18.45 17.81 -13.92
C ALA A 368 -17.13 18.40 -13.39
N VAL A 369 -16.12 17.57 -13.11
CA VAL A 369 -14.83 18.01 -12.54
C VAL A 369 -13.68 17.34 -13.28
N LYS A 370 -12.80 18.15 -13.87
CA LYS A 370 -11.56 17.68 -14.50
C LYS A 370 -10.40 17.92 -13.55
N ALA A 371 -9.84 16.83 -13.04
CA ALA A 371 -8.71 16.86 -12.13
C ALA A 371 -7.39 16.94 -12.89
N ASP A 372 -6.43 17.68 -12.32
CA ASP A 372 -5.04 17.62 -12.72
C ASP A 372 -4.38 16.38 -12.12
N VAL A 373 -3.51 15.68 -12.88
CA VAL A 373 -2.91 14.41 -12.44
C VAL A 373 -1.73 14.63 -11.49
N ASP A 374 -1.03 15.75 -11.65
CA ASP A 374 0.20 16.06 -10.92
C ASP A 374 -0.05 16.89 -9.65
N THR A 375 -1.18 17.58 -9.60
CA THR A 375 -1.55 18.47 -8.49
C THR A 375 -2.96 18.20 -8.00
N PRO A 376 -3.33 18.59 -6.77
CA PRO A 376 -4.72 18.51 -6.31
C PRO A 376 -5.70 19.48 -7.00
N ALA A 377 -5.27 20.30 -7.96
CA ALA A 377 -6.10 21.30 -8.63
C ALA A 377 -7.11 20.66 -9.59
N THR A 378 -8.15 21.44 -9.90
CA THR A 378 -9.15 21.09 -10.92
C THR A 378 -9.37 22.27 -11.88
N ASP A 379 -10.22 22.09 -12.87
CA ASP A 379 -10.67 23.15 -13.79
C ASP A 379 -11.59 24.20 -13.13
N HIS A 380 -11.93 24.04 -11.85
CA HIS A 380 -12.73 24.98 -11.08
C HIS A 380 -11.92 25.58 -9.92
N GLU A 381 -11.86 26.91 -9.83
CA GLU A 381 -11.21 27.60 -8.71
C GLU A 381 -11.87 27.25 -7.36
N GLY A 382 -11.06 26.94 -6.35
CA GLY A 382 -11.52 26.52 -5.02
C GLY A 382 -12.05 25.09 -4.95
N VAL A 383 -11.98 24.33 -6.07
CA VAL A 383 -12.31 22.91 -6.11
C VAL A 383 -11.03 22.11 -6.33
N PHE A 384 -10.84 21.10 -5.50
CA PHE A 384 -9.69 20.21 -5.48
C PHE A 384 -10.10 18.76 -5.71
N ALA A 385 -9.18 17.92 -6.11
CA ALA A 385 -9.43 16.48 -6.29
C ALA A 385 -8.28 15.64 -5.72
N ALA A 386 -8.60 14.43 -5.23
CA ALA A 386 -7.60 13.51 -4.68
C ALA A 386 -8.02 12.04 -4.74
N GLY A 387 -7.04 11.14 -4.57
CA GLY A 387 -7.24 9.70 -4.50
C GLY A 387 -7.56 9.07 -5.85
N ASP A 388 -8.20 7.90 -5.81
CA ASP A 388 -8.46 7.08 -7.01
C ASP A 388 -9.40 7.76 -8.04
N PHE A 389 -10.10 8.82 -7.68
CA PHE A 389 -10.81 9.67 -8.62
C PHE A 389 -9.88 10.31 -9.65
N VAL A 390 -8.65 10.68 -9.22
CA VAL A 390 -7.63 11.32 -10.05
C VAL A 390 -6.74 10.30 -10.75
N THR A 391 -6.21 9.34 -9.98
CA THR A 391 -5.17 8.42 -10.44
C THR A 391 -5.71 7.13 -11.07
N GLY A 392 -7.01 6.87 -10.95
CA GLY A 392 -7.55 5.52 -11.12
C GLY A 392 -7.26 4.64 -9.89
N PRO A 393 -7.70 3.38 -9.90
CA PRO A 393 -7.52 2.46 -8.78
C PRO A 393 -6.06 2.34 -8.37
N SER A 394 -5.75 2.63 -7.11
CA SER A 394 -4.39 2.65 -6.58
C SER A 394 -4.30 1.88 -5.25
N SER A 395 -3.70 2.46 -4.23
CA SER A 395 -3.58 1.83 -2.91
C SER A 395 -4.02 2.77 -1.79
N ILE A 396 -4.41 2.19 -0.65
CA ILE A 396 -4.79 2.95 0.55
C ILE A 396 -3.71 3.97 0.92
N ILE A 397 -2.43 3.58 0.90
CA ILE A 397 -1.34 4.48 1.31
C ILE A 397 -1.10 5.61 0.30
N GLN A 398 -1.34 5.39 -1.00
CA GLN A 398 -1.31 6.45 -2.02
C GLN A 398 -2.49 7.40 -1.86
N ALA A 399 -3.69 6.87 -1.61
CA ALA A 399 -4.86 7.69 -1.34
C ALA A 399 -4.70 8.55 -0.07
N ILE A 400 -4.09 8.00 1.00
CA ILE A 400 -3.72 8.77 2.20
C ILE A 400 -2.76 9.91 1.86
N ALA A 401 -1.71 9.62 1.08
CA ALA A 401 -0.73 10.63 0.66
C ALA A 401 -1.40 11.73 -0.17
N ALA A 402 -2.27 11.37 -1.11
CA ALA A 402 -3.03 12.31 -1.93
C ALA A 402 -3.98 13.18 -1.08
N GLY A 403 -4.71 12.59 -0.13
CA GLY A 403 -5.56 13.32 0.80
C GLY A 403 -4.80 14.32 1.66
N ARG A 404 -3.59 13.95 2.12
CA ARG A 404 -2.70 14.85 2.87
C ARG A 404 -2.19 16.01 2.01
N ALA A 405 -1.79 15.74 0.77
CA ALA A 405 -1.38 16.76 -0.19
C ALA A 405 -2.52 17.73 -0.51
N ALA A 406 -3.74 17.21 -0.72
CA ALA A 406 -4.93 18.02 -0.96
C ALA A 406 -5.25 18.93 0.25
N ALA A 407 -5.19 18.40 1.48
CA ALA A 407 -5.40 19.21 2.68
C ALA A 407 -4.40 20.36 2.78
N SER A 408 -3.11 20.11 2.49
CA SER A 408 -2.06 21.14 2.45
C SER A 408 -2.32 22.21 1.36
N ALA A 409 -2.77 21.80 0.17
CA ALA A 409 -3.11 22.71 -0.92
C ALA A 409 -4.35 23.56 -0.59
N ILE A 410 -5.37 22.97 0.00
CA ILE A 410 -6.60 23.67 0.43
C ILE A 410 -6.27 24.68 1.53
N ASP A 411 -5.47 24.33 2.52
CA ASP A 411 -5.07 25.26 3.58
C ASP A 411 -4.34 26.49 3.02
N ARG A 412 -3.40 26.29 2.08
CA ARG A 412 -2.74 27.41 1.38
C ARG A 412 -3.73 28.28 0.61
N PHE A 413 -4.67 27.68 -0.10
CA PHE A 413 -5.71 28.41 -0.83
C PHE A 413 -6.55 29.27 0.11
N LEU A 414 -6.82 28.78 1.33
CA LEU A 414 -7.59 29.48 2.35
C LEU A 414 -6.76 30.48 3.17
N GLY A 415 -5.49 30.68 2.83
CA GLY A 415 -4.58 31.66 3.44
C GLY A 415 -3.69 31.10 4.57
N GLY A 416 -3.69 29.79 4.78
CA GLY A 416 -2.77 29.10 5.69
C GLY A 416 -1.39 28.82 5.09
N ALA A 417 -0.47 28.28 5.89
CA ALA A 417 0.88 27.91 5.45
C ALA A 417 0.93 26.60 4.65
N GLY A 418 -0.09 25.77 4.73
CA GLY A 418 -0.12 24.43 4.16
C GLY A 418 0.80 23.44 4.87
N GLU A 419 1.25 23.78 6.06
CA GLU A 419 2.16 22.95 6.84
C GLU A 419 1.39 21.94 7.69
N ILE A 420 1.51 20.68 7.32
CA ILE A 420 0.94 19.55 8.05
C ILE A 420 2.09 18.81 8.71
N GLY A 421 2.46 19.21 9.90
CA GLY A 421 3.50 18.60 10.73
C GLY A 421 2.93 18.23 12.09
N GLU A 422 3.05 16.96 12.46
CA GLU A 422 2.78 16.51 13.84
C GLU A 422 4.04 15.81 14.34
N GLU A 423 4.44 16.12 15.59
CA GLU A 423 5.43 15.37 16.35
C GLU A 423 4.70 14.83 17.58
N LEU A 424 4.39 13.55 17.56
CA LEU A 424 3.56 12.88 18.57
C LEU A 424 4.36 11.92 19.45
N ALA A 425 5.39 11.29 18.88
CA ALA A 425 6.27 10.39 19.59
C ALA A 425 7.32 11.17 20.40
N GLN A 426 7.90 10.48 21.39
CA GLN A 426 9.01 11.05 22.17
C GLN A 426 10.14 11.53 21.25
N PRO A 427 10.79 12.67 21.57
CA PRO A 427 11.99 13.11 20.87
C PRO A 427 13.07 12.02 20.90
N GLU A 428 13.77 11.86 19.79
CA GLU A 428 14.91 10.96 19.68
C GLU A 428 16.10 11.81 19.21
N ASP A 429 16.82 12.42 20.18
CA ASP A 429 17.93 13.33 19.89
C ASP A 429 19.13 12.57 19.32
N GLU A 430 19.35 11.34 19.78
CA GLU A 430 20.39 10.44 19.34
C GLU A 430 19.83 9.06 18.98
N VAL A 431 20.39 8.44 17.95
CA VAL A 431 20.04 7.10 17.50
C VAL A 431 21.17 6.12 17.80
N GLU A 432 20.85 5.07 18.52
CA GLU A 432 21.76 3.95 18.79
C GLU A 432 21.87 3.03 17.58
N ILE A 433 23.09 2.81 17.11
CA ILE A 433 23.40 1.89 16.04
C ILE A 433 23.91 0.58 16.67
N PRO A 434 23.19 -0.54 16.45
CA PRO A 434 23.70 -1.84 16.88
C PRO A 434 25.05 -2.16 16.23
N GLU A 435 26.03 -2.60 16.99
CA GLU A 435 27.34 -2.96 16.49
C GLU A 435 27.24 -4.11 15.48
N THR A 436 26.48 -5.13 15.81
CA THR A 436 26.25 -6.31 14.96
C THR A 436 25.03 -6.13 14.06
N ARG A 437 25.18 -6.48 12.78
CA ARG A 437 24.07 -6.55 11.84
C ARG A 437 23.44 -7.94 11.92
N SER A 438 22.16 -8.00 12.31
CA SER A 438 21.43 -9.27 12.40
C SER A 438 20.99 -9.82 11.01
N ILE A 439 21.88 -9.74 10.01
CA ILE A 439 21.59 -10.13 8.62
C ILE A 439 21.35 -11.63 8.43
N LYS A 440 21.81 -12.46 9.34
CA LYS A 440 21.63 -13.92 9.30
C LYS A 440 20.29 -14.37 9.90
N ARG A 441 19.58 -13.51 10.64
CA ARG A 441 18.28 -13.86 11.23
C ARG A 441 17.22 -13.93 10.13
N ARG A 442 16.43 -15.01 10.14
CA ARG A 442 15.31 -15.18 9.21
C ARG A 442 14.15 -14.26 9.58
N ARG A 443 13.37 -13.88 8.57
CA ARG A 443 12.10 -13.16 8.76
C ARG A 443 11.17 -13.98 9.66
N GLN A 444 10.52 -13.30 10.61
CA GLN A 444 9.54 -13.96 11.46
C GLN A 444 8.31 -14.33 10.62
N PRO A 445 7.83 -15.58 10.70
CA PRO A 445 6.64 -15.98 9.96
C PRO A 445 5.40 -15.32 10.56
N VAL A 446 4.48 -14.88 9.69
CA VAL A 446 3.16 -14.44 10.11
C VAL A 446 2.28 -15.67 10.29
N ALA A 447 1.70 -15.84 11.47
CA ALA A 447 0.72 -16.91 11.69
C ALA A 447 -0.56 -16.61 10.87
N ILE A 448 -0.98 -17.59 10.07
CA ILE A 448 -2.15 -17.49 9.20
C ILE A 448 -3.07 -18.67 9.50
N LEU A 449 -4.38 -18.45 9.55
CA LEU A 449 -5.35 -19.51 9.71
C LEU A 449 -5.19 -20.59 8.63
N PRO A 450 -5.31 -21.89 8.97
CA PRO A 450 -5.25 -22.96 7.98
C PRO A 450 -6.28 -22.79 6.86
N PRO A 451 -5.99 -23.17 5.60
CA PRO A 451 -6.91 -22.99 4.47
C PRO A 451 -8.32 -23.53 4.71
N LYS A 452 -8.44 -24.69 5.37
CA LYS A 452 -9.73 -25.31 5.71
C LYS A 452 -10.57 -24.48 6.69
N GLU A 453 -9.96 -23.60 7.47
CA GLU A 453 -10.65 -22.68 8.38
C GLU A 453 -10.97 -21.36 7.67
N ARG A 454 -10.02 -20.85 6.88
CA ARG A 454 -10.18 -19.60 6.11
C ARG A 454 -11.42 -19.61 5.21
N VAL A 455 -11.68 -20.72 4.51
CA VAL A 455 -12.82 -20.85 3.58
C VAL A 455 -14.20 -20.88 4.25
N LYS A 456 -14.27 -20.98 5.58
CA LYS A 456 -15.55 -21.12 6.31
C LYS A 456 -16.14 -19.80 6.77
N SER A 457 -15.35 -18.72 6.80
CA SER A 457 -15.79 -17.44 7.36
C SER A 457 -15.02 -16.25 6.77
N PHE A 458 -15.52 -15.05 7.03
CA PHE A 458 -14.84 -13.81 6.75
C PHE A 458 -13.99 -13.28 7.93
N THR A 459 -13.65 -14.15 8.89
CA THR A 459 -12.76 -13.80 9.99
C THR A 459 -11.36 -13.48 9.49
N ALA A 460 -10.65 -12.55 10.17
CA ALA A 460 -9.29 -12.18 9.85
C ALA A 460 -8.38 -13.40 9.71
N MET A 461 -7.70 -13.50 8.58
CA MET A 461 -6.87 -14.68 8.29
C MET A 461 -5.45 -14.59 8.84
N GLU A 462 -4.88 -13.38 8.97
CA GLU A 462 -3.57 -13.14 9.58
C GLU A 462 -3.74 -12.86 11.08
N LEU A 463 -2.94 -13.53 11.91
CA LEU A 463 -3.07 -13.44 13.38
C LEU A 463 -2.16 -12.37 14.02
N GLY A 464 -1.25 -11.74 13.22
CA GLY A 464 -0.33 -10.73 13.74
C GLY A 464 0.90 -11.32 14.42
N TYR A 465 1.69 -10.46 15.07
CA TYR A 465 2.85 -10.83 15.90
C TYR A 465 2.56 -10.58 17.37
N GLY A 466 3.03 -11.49 18.21
CA GLY A 466 3.20 -11.20 19.64
C GLY A 466 4.42 -10.30 19.89
N PRO A 467 4.58 -9.78 21.13
CA PRO A 467 5.68 -8.87 21.48
C PRO A 467 7.08 -9.44 21.18
N GLU A 468 7.31 -10.71 21.50
CA GLU A 468 8.58 -11.39 21.25
C GLU A 468 8.91 -11.49 19.76
N GLN A 469 7.96 -11.93 18.93
CA GLN A 469 8.15 -12.00 17.49
C GLN A 469 8.42 -10.60 16.89
N ALA A 470 7.71 -9.58 17.38
CA ALA A 470 7.92 -8.20 16.94
C ALA A 470 9.32 -7.71 17.31
N PHE A 471 9.81 -8.01 18.50
CA PHE A 471 11.17 -7.69 18.92
C PHE A 471 12.21 -8.37 18.03
N LEU A 472 12.08 -9.68 17.78
CA LEU A 472 12.98 -10.45 16.92
C LEU A 472 13.00 -9.92 15.49
N GLU A 473 11.82 -9.59 14.93
CA GLU A 473 11.72 -9.03 13.59
C GLU A 473 12.28 -7.60 13.52
N ALA A 474 11.98 -6.76 14.48
CA ALA A 474 12.50 -5.39 14.57
C ALA A 474 14.02 -5.37 14.73
N SER A 475 14.60 -6.37 15.41
CA SER A 475 16.04 -6.53 15.59
C SER A 475 16.79 -6.87 14.29
N ARG A 476 16.10 -7.27 13.23
CA ARG A 476 16.69 -7.47 11.90
C ARG A 476 16.94 -6.15 11.15
N CYS A 477 16.35 -5.03 11.61
CA CYS A 477 16.48 -3.76 10.93
C CYS A 477 17.92 -3.26 10.90
N LEU A 478 18.39 -2.86 9.71
CA LEU A 478 19.76 -2.39 9.48
C LEU A 478 19.99 -0.93 9.90
N VAL A 479 18.94 -0.22 10.34
CA VAL A 479 19.03 1.20 10.73
C VAL A 479 19.66 2.04 9.60
N CYS A 480 19.12 1.91 8.39
CA CYS A 480 19.68 2.52 7.17
C CYS A 480 19.67 4.04 7.18
N ASP A 481 18.81 4.67 8.00
CA ASP A 481 18.76 6.11 8.20
C ASP A 481 20.00 6.64 8.94
N ALA A 482 20.59 5.83 9.82
CA ALA A 482 21.72 6.22 10.65
C ALA A 482 23.08 5.67 10.16
N ARG A 483 23.10 4.68 9.25
CA ARG A 483 24.34 4.12 8.70
C ARG A 483 24.70 4.78 7.37
N MET A 484 25.93 5.28 7.27
CA MET A 484 26.48 5.85 6.05
C MET A 484 27.65 5.01 5.55
N PHE A 485 27.79 4.93 4.21
CA PHE A 485 28.86 4.16 3.56
C PHE A 485 29.47 4.98 2.46
N GLU A 486 30.79 4.97 2.40
CA GLU A 486 31.54 5.40 1.24
C GLU A 486 31.72 4.25 0.27
N VAL A 487 31.59 4.55 -1.01
CA VAL A 487 31.81 3.58 -2.10
C VAL A 487 32.81 4.17 -3.05
N THR A 488 34.00 3.58 -3.09
CA THR A 488 35.05 3.96 -4.02
C THR A 488 35.16 2.94 -5.13
N VAL A 489 35.20 3.39 -6.37
CA VAL A 489 35.49 2.54 -7.53
C VAL A 489 36.84 2.97 -8.12
N HIS A 490 37.81 2.08 -8.05
CA HIS A 490 39.12 2.25 -8.69
C HIS A 490 38.97 2.05 -10.20
N THR A 491 38.52 3.08 -10.89
CA THR A 491 38.14 3.05 -12.33
C THR A 491 39.28 2.56 -13.22
N ALA A 492 40.54 2.82 -12.86
CA ALA A 492 41.72 2.34 -13.60
C ALA A 492 41.79 0.78 -13.61
N ASN A 493 41.29 0.13 -12.58
CA ASN A 493 41.29 -1.34 -12.45
C ASN A 493 40.04 -1.98 -13.04
N CYS A 494 38.97 -1.21 -13.27
CA CYS A 494 37.68 -1.71 -13.73
C CYS A 494 37.74 -2.18 -15.19
N LYS A 495 37.26 -3.42 -15.44
CA LYS A 495 37.14 -3.98 -16.80
C LYS A 495 35.73 -3.83 -17.40
N ALA A 496 34.85 -3.06 -16.77
CA ALA A 496 33.48 -2.80 -17.23
C ALA A 496 32.59 -4.05 -17.38
N CYS A 497 32.79 -5.08 -16.54
CA CYS A 497 31.98 -6.32 -16.61
C CYS A 497 30.51 -6.16 -16.18
N GLY A 498 30.16 -5.07 -15.49
CA GLY A 498 28.79 -4.76 -15.10
C GLY A 498 28.26 -5.47 -13.84
N TYR A 499 28.94 -6.49 -13.30
CA TYR A 499 28.44 -7.29 -12.17
C TYR A 499 28.08 -6.48 -10.93
N CYS A 500 28.84 -5.43 -10.61
CA CYS A 500 28.52 -4.55 -9.48
C CYS A 500 27.17 -3.84 -9.65
N ASN A 501 26.83 -3.44 -10.86
CA ASN A 501 25.54 -2.82 -11.17
C ASN A 501 24.38 -3.86 -11.16
N GLU A 502 24.67 -5.07 -11.64
CA GLU A 502 23.68 -6.16 -11.67
C GLU A 502 23.29 -6.63 -10.25
N VAL A 503 24.27 -6.81 -9.36
CA VAL A 503 24.00 -7.27 -7.98
C VAL A 503 23.48 -6.16 -7.06
N CYS A 504 23.66 -4.89 -7.42
CA CYS A 504 23.26 -3.76 -6.59
C CYS A 504 21.79 -3.36 -6.80
N LYS A 505 20.87 -3.97 -6.05
CA LYS A 505 19.45 -3.61 -6.10
C LYS A 505 19.16 -2.17 -5.61
N MET A 506 20.13 -1.50 -5.00
CA MET A 506 19.99 -0.12 -4.51
C MET A 506 20.29 0.93 -5.61
N GLY A 507 20.87 0.53 -6.74
CA GLY A 507 21.18 1.43 -7.85
C GLY A 507 22.29 2.43 -7.52
N VAL A 508 23.37 1.97 -6.93
CA VAL A 508 24.54 2.79 -6.56
C VAL A 508 25.39 3.13 -7.77
N PHE A 509 25.49 2.25 -8.76
CA PHE A 509 26.47 2.33 -9.85
C PHE A 509 25.84 2.79 -11.16
N ALA A 510 26.66 3.51 -11.97
CA ALA A 510 26.37 3.82 -13.36
C ALA A 510 27.64 3.63 -14.21
N GLN A 511 27.47 3.52 -15.53
CA GLN A 511 28.58 3.43 -16.46
C GLN A 511 29.09 4.84 -16.82
N SER A 512 30.40 5.02 -16.82
CA SER A 512 31.05 6.26 -17.25
C SER A 512 30.94 6.47 -18.76
N GLU A 513 30.89 7.71 -19.20
CA GLU A 513 31.02 8.07 -20.63
C GLU A 513 32.47 8.04 -21.09
N GLU A 514 33.45 8.18 -20.18
CA GLU A 514 34.86 8.22 -20.46
C GLU A 514 35.52 6.85 -20.41
N PHE A 515 36.55 6.65 -21.24
CA PHE A 515 37.34 5.42 -21.23
C PHE A 515 38.44 5.48 -20.17
N ASN A 516 38.68 4.39 -19.50
CA ASN A 516 39.80 4.23 -18.59
C ASN A 516 41.09 3.82 -19.36
N LYS A 517 42.20 3.63 -18.60
CA LYS A 517 43.48 3.20 -19.17
C LYS A 517 43.47 1.82 -19.84
N ARG A 518 42.45 1.02 -19.58
CA ARG A 518 42.21 -0.30 -20.20
C ARG A 518 41.39 -0.21 -21.49
N GLY A 519 40.97 1.00 -21.90
CA GLY A 519 40.17 1.23 -23.11
C GLY A 519 38.72 0.80 -22.99
N VAL A 520 38.18 0.73 -21.78
CA VAL A 520 36.77 0.39 -21.49
C VAL A 520 36.11 1.53 -20.71
N LYS A 521 34.78 1.65 -20.81
CA LYS A 521 33.98 2.62 -20.03
C LYS A 521 33.71 2.02 -18.64
N PRO A 522 34.41 2.45 -17.57
CA PRO A 522 34.31 1.84 -16.26
C PRO A 522 32.95 2.16 -15.60
N LEU A 523 32.59 1.37 -14.57
CA LEU A 523 31.52 1.73 -13.64
C LEU A 523 32.06 2.74 -12.62
N TYR A 524 31.18 3.59 -12.10
CA TYR A 524 31.47 4.49 -10.97
C TYR A 524 30.27 4.54 -10.01
N ALA A 525 30.48 4.98 -8.78
CA ALA A 525 29.44 5.17 -7.79
C ALA A 525 28.69 6.47 -8.08
N ALA A 526 27.59 6.38 -8.84
CA ALA A 526 26.75 7.52 -9.21
C ALA A 526 25.83 8.00 -8.08
N SER A 527 25.46 7.10 -7.17
CA SER A 527 24.56 7.38 -6.05
C SER A 527 25.07 6.68 -4.77
N PRO A 528 26.27 7.06 -4.25
CA PRO A 528 26.89 6.40 -3.09
C PRO A 528 26.04 6.53 -1.82
N GLU A 529 25.22 7.57 -1.70
CA GLU A 529 24.29 7.79 -0.58
C GLU A 529 23.22 6.70 -0.44
N LYS A 530 22.94 5.95 -1.52
CA LYS A 530 22.02 4.81 -1.51
C LYS A 530 22.66 3.53 -0.97
N CYS A 531 23.97 3.52 -0.74
CA CYS A 531 24.66 2.34 -0.26
C CYS A 531 24.18 1.93 1.13
N VAL A 532 23.93 0.64 1.30
CA VAL A 532 23.52 0.01 2.58
C VAL A 532 24.59 -0.93 3.14
N GLY A 533 25.80 -0.90 2.56
CA GLY A 533 26.95 -1.67 3.02
C GLY A 533 26.77 -3.18 2.95
N CYS A 534 26.05 -3.71 1.97
CA CYS A 534 25.83 -5.15 1.83
C CYS A 534 27.05 -5.91 1.32
N LEU A 535 28.05 -5.21 0.77
CA LEU A 535 29.29 -5.74 0.22
C LEU A 535 29.14 -6.66 -1.01
N MET A 536 27.93 -6.86 -1.54
CA MET A 536 27.71 -7.73 -2.71
C MET A 536 28.54 -7.29 -3.92
N CYS A 537 28.63 -5.99 -4.18
CA CYS A 537 29.44 -5.44 -5.27
C CYS A 537 30.95 -5.67 -5.07
N PHE A 538 31.42 -5.60 -3.82
CA PHE A 538 32.82 -5.90 -3.47
C PHE A 538 33.15 -7.37 -3.80
N TYR A 539 32.34 -8.31 -3.31
CA TYR A 539 32.57 -9.74 -3.56
C TYR A 539 32.33 -10.16 -5.02
N ALA A 540 31.44 -9.46 -5.74
CA ALA A 540 31.17 -9.76 -7.14
C ALA A 540 32.22 -9.17 -8.10
N CYS A 541 33.08 -8.23 -7.65
CA CYS A 541 34.07 -7.59 -8.49
C CYS A 541 35.30 -8.48 -8.71
N PRO A 542 35.51 -9.02 -9.93
CA PRO A 542 36.64 -9.92 -10.19
C PRO A 542 38.01 -9.22 -10.21
N ASP A 543 38.01 -7.89 -10.34
CA ASP A 543 39.23 -7.08 -10.36
C ASP A 543 39.49 -6.35 -9.04
N PHE A 544 38.68 -6.62 -7.99
CA PHE A 544 38.75 -5.95 -6.69
C PHE A 544 38.79 -4.40 -6.81
N ALA A 545 38.09 -3.87 -7.80
CA ALA A 545 38.08 -2.44 -8.11
C ALA A 545 37.08 -1.65 -7.24
N ILE A 546 36.40 -2.26 -6.29
CA ILE A 546 35.38 -1.62 -5.46
C ILE A 546 35.76 -1.73 -4.00
N GLU A 547 35.66 -0.62 -3.29
CA GLU A 547 35.82 -0.53 -1.85
C GLU A 547 34.53 0.05 -1.24
N VAL A 548 34.09 -0.52 -0.11
CA VAL A 548 32.94 -0.04 0.66
C VAL A 548 33.34 0.06 2.11
N ARG A 549 33.31 1.26 2.67
CA ARG A 549 33.62 1.53 4.08
C ARG A 549 32.40 2.14 4.77
N GLU A 550 32.13 1.73 6.02
CA GLU A 550 31.18 2.45 6.88
C GLU A 550 31.85 3.70 7.42
N VAL A 551 31.21 4.86 7.22
CA VAL A 551 31.70 6.14 7.76
C VAL A 551 31.44 6.14 9.25
N THR A 552 32.51 6.14 10.05
CA THR A 552 32.47 6.31 11.50
C THR A 552 32.85 7.76 11.82
N ASP A 553 32.13 8.41 12.74
CA ASP A 553 32.51 9.74 13.22
C ASP A 553 33.88 9.64 13.91
N GLY A 554 34.90 10.23 13.33
CA GLY A 554 36.23 10.30 13.93
C GLY A 554 37.41 9.92 13.05
N GLY A 555 37.28 10.05 11.73
CA GLY A 555 38.35 9.81 10.79
C GLY A 555 38.73 11.00 9.92
N GLU A 556 39.32 12.04 10.51
CA GLU A 556 40.50 12.66 9.93
C GLU A 556 41.69 11.81 10.38
N GLU A 557 42.09 10.86 9.54
CA GLU A 557 43.46 10.36 9.41
C GLU A 557 43.66 9.82 7.99
#